data_08e30673856b38cee0ea54210d9044b4
#
_entry.id   08e30673856b38cee0ea54210d9044b4
#
_cell.length_a   1.000
_cell.length_b   1.000
_cell.length_c   1.000
_cell.angle_alpha   90.00
_cell.angle_beta   90.00
_cell.angle_gamma   90.00
#
_symmetry.space_group_name_H-M   'P 1'
#
loop_
_entity.id
_entity.type
_entity.pdbx_description
1 polymer ?
#
loop_
_entity_poly.entity_id
_entity_poly.type
_entity_poly.pdbx_seq_one_letter_code
_entity_poly.pdbx_strand_id
1 'polypeptide(L)'
;MASLFSVFSAPSRKGDAWFCVGLVSSFPDILNSGSASLSEQRSCAGQDSALGCKVFHVPATDSSQAYQIEGDAIFHVEEGLRDQVLVFKYKGKIHAINNRCPHSSYPLSEGIPFDIEDFGIALSAGITCPKHGWSFDLFSGRADRANYKLGIWEVQLRPGPSTQAGVSSEKGDDQEVWVRRKQRMG
;
A
#
# COMPACT_ATOMS: atom_id res chain seq x y z
N MET A 1 35.38 30.31 3.39
CA MET A 1 34.29 30.20 4.36
C MET A 1 33.31 29.17 3.79
N ALA A 2 33.42 27.90 4.23
CA ALA A 2 32.57 26.83 3.78
C ALA A 2 31.43 26.67 4.80
N SER A 3 30.20 26.93 4.38
CA SER A 3 29.00 26.81 5.19
C SER A 3 28.56 25.33 5.25
N LEU A 4 28.77 24.72 6.40
CA LEU A 4 28.27 23.38 6.74
C LEU A 4 26.79 23.49 7.06
N PHE A 5 25.91 23.22 6.10
CA PHE A 5 24.51 22.92 6.41
C PHE A 5 24.44 21.50 7.01
N SER A 6 24.46 21.43 8.33
CA SER A 6 24.11 20.22 9.08
C SER A 6 22.62 19.97 8.91
N VAL A 7 22.26 19.00 8.06
CA VAL A 7 20.89 18.49 7.99
C VAL A 7 20.63 17.70 9.26
N PHE A 8 19.95 18.30 10.22
CA PHE A 8 19.43 17.62 11.39
C PHE A 8 18.35 16.63 10.93
N SER A 9 18.77 15.40 10.66
CA SER A 9 17.86 14.28 10.50
C SER A 9 17.34 13.91 11.90
N ALA A 10 16.07 14.17 12.20
CA ALA A 10 15.45 13.73 13.44
C ALA A 10 15.62 12.21 13.56
N PRO A 11 15.91 11.66 14.76
CA PRO A 11 16.06 10.22 14.93
C PRO A 11 14.78 9.51 14.52
N SER A 12 14.85 8.72 13.47
CA SER A 12 13.73 7.90 12.99
C SER A 12 13.38 6.92 14.10
N ARG A 13 12.15 6.99 14.60
CA ARG A 13 11.63 5.96 15.51
C ARG A 13 11.61 4.64 14.74
N LYS A 14 12.13 3.56 15.33
CA LYS A 14 12.19 2.23 14.64
C LYS A 14 10.81 1.80 14.11
N GLY A 15 9.72 2.17 14.79
CA GLY A 15 8.34 1.93 14.34
C GLY A 15 7.91 2.66 13.07
N ASP A 16 8.66 3.67 12.61
CA ASP A 16 8.39 4.45 11.39
C ASP A 16 9.48 4.23 10.32
N ALA A 17 10.28 3.17 10.42
CA ALA A 17 11.29 2.84 9.44
C ALA A 17 10.66 2.45 8.09
N TRP A 18 11.35 2.77 7.00
CA TRP A 18 11.00 2.28 5.67
C TRP A 18 11.29 0.79 5.55
N PHE A 19 10.39 0.02 4.92
CA PHE A 19 10.62 -1.36 4.52
C PHE A 19 10.21 -1.59 3.07
N CYS A 20 10.89 -2.51 2.39
CA CYS A 20 10.60 -2.86 1.01
C CYS A 20 9.48 -3.91 0.94
N VAL A 21 8.51 -3.70 0.05
CA VAL A 21 7.37 -4.60 -0.18
C VAL A 21 7.43 -5.33 -1.52
N GLY A 22 8.52 -5.13 -2.28
CA GLY A 22 8.77 -5.78 -3.56
C GLY A 22 8.92 -4.79 -4.71
N LEU A 23 8.94 -5.32 -5.93
CA LEU A 23 9.06 -4.53 -7.16
C LEU A 23 7.69 -4.07 -7.66
N VAL A 24 7.64 -2.94 -8.36
CA VAL A 24 6.39 -2.41 -8.96
C VAL A 24 5.76 -3.42 -9.92
N SER A 25 6.58 -4.18 -10.68
CA SER A 25 6.12 -5.23 -11.60
C SER A 25 5.46 -6.41 -10.88
N SER A 26 5.75 -6.62 -9.58
CA SER A 26 5.15 -7.70 -8.79
C SER A 26 3.75 -7.38 -8.25
N PHE A 27 3.21 -6.21 -8.59
CA PHE A 27 1.84 -5.80 -8.25
C PHE A 27 1.00 -5.74 -9.52
N PRO A 28 -0.03 -6.61 -9.66
CA PRO A 28 -0.99 -6.51 -10.76
C PRO A 28 -1.68 -5.15 -10.74
N ASP A 29 -1.78 -4.50 -11.90
CA ASP A 29 -2.47 -3.21 -11.99
C ASP A 29 -3.98 -3.42 -12.10
N ILE A 30 -4.73 -2.87 -11.16
CA ILE A 30 -6.18 -2.92 -11.15
C ILE A 30 -6.70 -1.74 -11.96
N LEU A 31 -7.17 -2.00 -13.17
CA LEU A 31 -7.62 -0.98 -14.11
C LEU A 31 -9.12 -0.67 -14.00
N ASN A 32 -9.92 -1.67 -13.59
CA ASN A 32 -11.38 -1.57 -13.56
C ASN A 32 -11.89 -1.05 -12.21
N SER A 33 -12.59 0.07 -12.25
CA SER A 33 -13.22 0.67 -11.09
C SER A 33 -14.43 -0.14 -10.62
N GLY A 34 -14.50 -0.43 -9.31
CA GLY A 34 -15.71 -0.97 -8.65
C GLY A 34 -16.12 -2.39 -9.05
N SER A 35 -15.31 -3.13 -9.80
CA SER A 35 -15.76 -4.38 -10.42
C SER A 35 -15.27 -5.66 -9.75
N ALA A 36 -14.16 -5.60 -9.00
CA ALA A 36 -13.52 -6.80 -8.48
C ALA A 36 -12.77 -6.55 -7.16
N SER A 37 -12.77 -7.56 -6.27
CA SER A 37 -12.04 -7.53 -5.00
C SER A 37 -10.51 -7.53 -5.21
N LEU A 38 -9.77 -6.99 -4.25
CA LEU A 38 -8.31 -7.08 -4.20
C LEU A 38 -7.82 -8.51 -3.98
N SER A 39 -8.62 -9.38 -3.38
CA SER A 39 -8.30 -10.81 -3.17
C SER A 39 -8.40 -11.66 -4.44
N GLU A 40 -8.95 -11.13 -5.53
CA GLU A 40 -9.03 -11.88 -6.79
C GLU A 40 -7.65 -12.03 -7.46
N GLN A 41 -7.44 -13.22 -8.04
CA GLN A 41 -6.23 -13.48 -8.83
C GLN A 41 -6.24 -12.72 -10.15
N ARG A 42 -5.11 -12.13 -10.51
CA ARG A 42 -4.92 -11.32 -11.71
C ARG A 42 -3.61 -11.68 -12.41
N SER A 43 -3.56 -11.49 -13.71
CA SER A 43 -2.31 -11.64 -14.47
C SER A 43 -1.32 -10.53 -14.06
N CYS A 44 -0.08 -10.92 -13.82
CA CYS A 44 1.03 -10.01 -13.50
C CYS A 44 2.17 -10.20 -14.50
N ALA A 45 2.89 -9.14 -14.83
CA ALA A 45 4.01 -9.20 -15.75
C ALA A 45 5.08 -10.18 -15.23
N GLY A 46 5.24 -11.33 -15.91
CA GLY A 46 6.26 -12.34 -15.59
C GLY A 46 5.86 -13.40 -14.56
N GLN A 47 4.61 -13.44 -14.11
CA GLN A 47 4.04 -14.51 -13.27
C GLN A 47 2.70 -14.97 -13.82
N ASP A 48 2.37 -16.26 -13.65
CA ASP A 48 1.14 -16.84 -14.22
C ASP A 48 -0.13 -16.25 -13.60
N SER A 49 -0.13 -15.95 -12.29
CA SER A 49 -1.19 -15.20 -11.62
C SER A 49 -0.72 -14.71 -10.25
N ALA A 50 -1.22 -13.54 -9.83
CA ALA A 50 -0.98 -12.99 -8.50
C ALA A 50 -2.28 -12.41 -7.92
N LEU A 51 -2.39 -12.35 -6.59
CA LEU A 51 -3.46 -11.61 -5.93
C LEU A 51 -3.35 -10.12 -6.28
N GLY A 52 -4.47 -9.41 -6.37
CA GLY A 52 -4.50 -7.98 -6.64
C GLY A 52 -3.82 -7.13 -5.58
N CYS A 53 -3.42 -7.73 -4.45
CA CYS A 53 -2.76 -7.04 -3.35
C CYS A 53 -1.78 -7.96 -2.62
N LYS A 54 -0.90 -7.34 -1.82
CA LYS A 54 -0.03 -8.01 -0.83
C LYS A 54 -0.34 -7.47 0.56
N VAL A 55 -0.31 -8.34 1.56
CA VAL A 55 -0.51 -7.96 2.96
C VAL A 55 0.77 -8.22 3.74
N PHE A 56 1.16 -7.26 4.57
CA PHE A 56 2.35 -7.35 5.42
C PHE A 56 1.96 -7.19 6.88
N HIS A 57 2.51 -8.03 7.75
CA HIS A 57 2.55 -7.75 9.18
C HIS A 57 3.69 -6.78 9.46
N VAL A 58 3.39 -5.69 10.17
CA VAL A 58 4.37 -4.63 10.47
C VAL A 58 4.37 -4.35 11.96
N PRO A 59 5.33 -4.90 12.73
CA PRO A 59 5.39 -4.66 14.17
C PRO A 59 5.41 -3.18 14.52
N ALA A 60 4.63 -2.79 15.54
CA ALA A 60 4.53 -1.39 15.96
C ALA A 60 5.86 -0.84 16.52
N THR A 61 6.70 -1.72 17.06
CA THR A 61 7.98 -1.38 17.67
C THR A 61 9.12 -1.21 16.67
N ASP A 62 9.10 -1.99 15.57
CA ASP A 62 10.15 -1.96 14.55
C ASP A 62 9.60 -2.37 13.18
N SER A 63 9.32 -1.39 12.31
CA SER A 63 8.79 -1.62 10.96
C SER A 63 9.80 -2.33 10.04
N SER A 64 11.10 -2.35 10.36
CA SER A 64 12.10 -3.07 9.57
C SER A 64 11.94 -4.59 9.65
N GLN A 65 11.20 -5.09 10.64
CA GLN A 65 10.83 -6.50 10.82
C GLN A 65 9.53 -6.89 10.10
N ALA A 66 9.07 -6.06 9.17
CA ALA A 66 7.88 -6.34 8.38
C ALA A 66 8.09 -7.59 7.51
N TYR A 67 7.05 -8.45 7.44
CA TYR A 67 7.05 -9.64 6.60
C TYR A 67 5.72 -9.80 5.87
N GLN A 68 5.75 -10.40 4.68
CA GLN A 68 4.55 -10.66 3.89
C GLN A 68 3.76 -11.83 4.50
N ILE A 69 2.46 -11.65 4.58
CA ILE A 69 1.50 -12.70 4.98
C ILE A 69 0.88 -13.26 3.70
N GLU A 70 0.90 -14.59 3.56
CA GLU A 70 0.36 -15.26 2.37
C GLU A 70 -0.92 -16.04 2.68
N GLY A 71 -1.82 -16.06 1.71
CA GLY A 71 -3.04 -16.89 1.74
C GLY A 71 -3.96 -16.61 2.92
N ASP A 72 -4.54 -17.69 3.44
CA ASP A 72 -5.51 -17.64 4.54
C ASP A 72 -4.93 -17.17 5.88
N ALA A 73 -3.61 -17.09 5.99
CA ALA A 73 -2.93 -16.58 7.19
C ALA A 73 -3.31 -15.12 7.52
N ILE A 74 -3.80 -14.35 6.54
CA ILE A 74 -4.30 -12.97 6.75
C ILE A 74 -5.36 -12.92 7.86
N PHE A 75 -6.19 -13.95 7.97
CA PHE A 75 -7.29 -14.04 8.94
C PHE A 75 -6.87 -14.65 10.29
N HIS A 76 -5.72 -15.32 10.37
CA HIS A 76 -5.30 -16.16 11.50
C HIS A 76 -4.12 -15.60 12.30
N VAL A 77 -3.64 -14.39 12.01
CA VAL A 77 -2.56 -13.79 12.80
C VAL A 77 -3.08 -13.49 14.20
N GLU A 78 -2.42 -14.03 15.25
CA GLU A 78 -2.82 -13.88 16.66
C GLU A 78 -3.02 -12.42 17.09
N GLU A 79 -2.27 -11.49 16.51
CA GLU A 79 -2.35 -10.03 16.76
C GLU A 79 -3.49 -9.36 15.98
N GLY A 80 -4.23 -10.12 15.19
CA GLY A 80 -5.33 -9.64 14.37
C GLY A 80 -4.89 -8.64 13.28
N LEU A 81 -5.85 -7.88 12.75
CA LEU A 81 -5.63 -6.96 11.62
C LEU A 81 -4.95 -5.62 12.02
N ARG A 82 -4.58 -5.42 13.28
CA ARG A 82 -4.11 -4.10 13.77
C ARG A 82 -2.79 -3.67 13.16
N ASP A 83 -1.86 -4.61 13.03
CA ASP A 83 -0.50 -4.37 12.53
C ASP A 83 -0.31 -4.88 11.10
N GLN A 84 -1.42 -4.96 10.34
CA GLN A 84 -1.41 -5.35 8.94
C GLN A 84 -1.49 -4.13 8.02
N VAL A 85 -0.62 -4.12 6.99
CA VAL A 85 -0.61 -3.16 5.90
C VAL A 85 -0.98 -3.88 4.61
N LEU A 86 -1.93 -3.30 3.89
CA LEU A 86 -2.37 -3.73 2.59
C LEU A 86 -1.72 -2.85 1.53
N VAL A 87 -1.02 -3.47 0.58
CA VAL A 87 -0.37 -2.78 -0.54
C VAL A 87 -0.91 -3.32 -1.86
N PHE A 88 -1.31 -2.42 -2.76
CA PHE A 88 -1.85 -2.78 -4.08
C PHE A 88 -1.60 -1.67 -5.10
N LYS A 89 -1.71 -2.04 -6.38
CA LYS A 89 -1.59 -1.10 -7.49
C LYS A 89 -2.96 -0.87 -8.12
N TYR A 90 -3.36 0.40 -8.19
CA TYR A 90 -4.62 0.81 -8.81
C TYR A 90 -4.37 1.92 -9.81
N LYS A 91 -4.72 1.68 -11.08
CA LYS A 91 -4.53 2.61 -12.22
C LYS A 91 -3.12 3.23 -12.23
N GLY A 92 -2.10 2.38 -12.21
CA GLY A 92 -0.69 2.77 -12.27
C GLY A 92 -0.11 3.27 -10.95
N LYS A 93 -0.92 3.51 -9.91
CA LYS A 93 -0.46 4.06 -8.63
C LYS A 93 -0.44 3.00 -7.54
N ILE A 94 0.66 2.96 -6.77
CA ILE A 94 0.77 2.11 -5.57
C ILE A 94 0.10 2.81 -4.39
N HIS A 95 -0.76 2.08 -3.69
CA HIS A 95 -1.41 2.49 -2.44
C HIS A 95 -0.99 1.56 -1.31
N ALA A 96 -0.80 2.13 -0.13
CA ALA A 96 -0.54 1.39 1.10
C ALA A 96 -1.46 1.91 2.21
N ILE A 97 -2.25 1.02 2.80
CA ILE A 97 -3.28 1.36 3.80
C ILE A 97 -3.30 0.31 4.91
N ASN A 98 -3.89 0.64 6.06
CA ASN A 98 -4.18 -0.40 7.05
C ASN A 98 -5.13 -1.43 6.45
N ASN A 99 -4.85 -2.73 6.64
CA ASN A 99 -5.73 -3.81 6.16
C ASN A 99 -7.04 -3.91 6.96
N ARG A 100 -7.18 -3.13 8.02
CA ARG A 100 -8.32 -3.16 8.93
C ARG A 100 -9.30 -2.03 8.62
N CYS A 101 -10.55 -2.37 8.30
CA CYS A 101 -11.63 -1.41 8.19
C CYS A 101 -11.87 -0.70 9.54
N PRO A 102 -11.81 0.65 9.61
CA PRO A 102 -12.00 1.39 10.87
C PRO A 102 -13.38 1.21 11.49
N HIS A 103 -14.41 0.95 10.66
CA HIS A 103 -15.78 0.77 11.10
C HIS A 103 -16.06 -0.64 11.66
N SER A 104 -15.66 -1.67 10.91
CA SER A 104 -16.10 -3.06 11.18
C SER A 104 -14.98 -4.03 11.55
N SER A 105 -13.72 -3.54 11.58
CA SER A 105 -12.54 -4.39 11.76
C SER A 105 -12.45 -5.57 10.77
N TYR A 106 -13.01 -5.39 9.56
CA TYR A 106 -12.98 -6.36 8.47
C TYR A 106 -11.74 -6.14 7.60
N PRO A 107 -11.12 -7.19 7.02
CA PRO A 107 -9.94 -7.04 6.18
C PRO A 107 -10.28 -6.30 4.87
N LEU A 108 -9.55 -5.24 4.58
CA LEU A 108 -9.70 -4.47 3.34
C LEU A 108 -8.99 -5.12 2.15
N SER A 109 -8.22 -6.20 2.35
CA SER A 109 -7.79 -7.09 1.27
C SER A 109 -8.96 -7.69 0.48
N GLU A 110 -10.15 -7.81 1.10
CA GLU A 110 -11.40 -8.15 0.43
C GLU A 110 -12.13 -6.93 -0.17
N GLY A 111 -11.54 -5.73 -0.05
CA GLY A 111 -12.13 -4.49 -0.50
C GLY A 111 -12.13 -4.34 -2.02
N ILE A 112 -13.00 -3.46 -2.51
CA ILE A 112 -13.17 -3.16 -3.93
C ILE A 112 -12.70 -1.74 -4.19
N PRO A 113 -11.60 -1.54 -4.94
CA PRO A 113 -11.14 -0.20 -5.30
C PRO A 113 -12.07 0.43 -6.36
N PHE A 114 -12.24 1.74 -6.30
CA PHE A 114 -13.09 2.50 -7.22
C PHE A 114 -12.57 3.93 -7.41
N ASP A 115 -13.03 4.58 -8.50
CA ASP A 115 -12.76 6.00 -8.72
C ASP A 115 -13.76 6.87 -7.97
N ILE A 116 -13.25 7.90 -7.32
CA ILE A 116 -14.07 9.00 -6.81
C ILE A 116 -14.13 10.04 -7.92
N GLU A 117 -15.30 10.16 -8.55
CA GLU A 117 -15.51 10.99 -9.72
C GLU A 117 -16.42 12.18 -9.40
N ASP A 118 -16.18 13.30 -10.08
CA ASP A 118 -17.08 14.42 -10.14
C ASP A 118 -17.22 14.85 -11.60
N PHE A 119 -18.46 14.94 -12.08
CA PHE A 119 -18.81 15.23 -13.50
C PHE A 119 -18.03 14.37 -14.53
N GLY A 120 -17.80 13.08 -14.23
CA GLY A 120 -17.08 12.15 -15.11
C GLY A 120 -15.58 12.34 -15.13
N ILE A 121 -15.02 13.10 -14.20
CA ILE A 121 -13.58 13.27 -14.01
C ILE A 121 -13.17 12.55 -12.72
N ALA A 122 -12.22 11.62 -12.82
CA ALA A 122 -11.67 10.94 -11.64
C ALA A 122 -10.81 11.94 -10.83
N LEU A 123 -11.29 12.33 -9.65
CA LEU A 123 -10.61 13.25 -8.74
C LEU A 123 -9.69 12.52 -7.78
N SER A 124 -10.08 11.32 -7.36
CA SER A 124 -9.38 10.52 -6.36
C SER A 124 -9.70 9.04 -6.56
N ALA A 125 -9.14 8.19 -5.72
CA ALA A 125 -9.46 6.78 -5.66
C ALA A 125 -9.94 6.41 -4.27
N GLY A 126 -10.84 5.44 -4.17
CA GLY A 126 -11.40 4.95 -2.94
C GLY A 126 -11.33 3.43 -2.85
N ILE A 127 -11.65 2.91 -1.66
CA ILE A 127 -11.85 1.49 -1.42
C ILE A 127 -13.13 1.26 -0.62
N THR A 128 -13.97 0.34 -1.08
CA THR A 128 -15.20 -0.05 -0.39
C THR A 128 -14.99 -1.33 0.40
N CYS A 129 -15.33 -1.30 1.70
CA CYS A 129 -15.38 -2.47 2.55
C CYS A 129 -16.63 -3.31 2.23
N PRO A 130 -16.53 -4.58 1.80
CA PRO A 130 -17.68 -5.36 1.36
C PRO A 130 -18.61 -5.74 2.51
N LYS A 131 -18.15 -5.70 3.76
CA LYS A 131 -18.96 -6.12 4.90
C LYS A 131 -20.21 -5.25 5.14
N HIS A 132 -20.05 -3.92 5.04
CA HIS A 132 -21.15 -2.98 5.28
C HIS A 132 -21.20 -1.82 4.25
N GLY A 133 -20.45 -1.89 3.15
CA GLY A 133 -20.47 -0.90 2.08
C GLY A 133 -19.89 0.47 2.47
N TRP A 134 -19.02 0.55 3.47
CA TRP A 134 -18.32 1.79 3.82
C TRP A 134 -17.18 2.03 2.85
N SER A 135 -17.09 3.24 2.34
CA SER A 135 -16.05 3.65 1.40
C SER A 135 -15.08 4.64 2.04
N PHE A 136 -13.80 4.52 1.67
CA PHE A 136 -12.72 5.35 2.20
C PHE A 136 -11.89 5.88 1.05
N ASP A 137 -11.59 7.17 1.08
CA ASP A 137 -10.66 7.82 0.14
C ASP A 137 -9.22 7.37 0.42
N LEU A 138 -8.50 6.95 -0.61
CA LEU A 138 -7.14 6.38 -0.50
C LEU A 138 -6.03 7.41 -0.26
N PHE A 139 -6.32 8.71 -0.39
CA PHE A 139 -5.34 9.78 -0.16
C PHE A 139 -5.52 10.43 1.21
N SER A 140 -6.76 10.74 1.56
CA SER A 140 -7.08 11.38 2.84
C SER A 140 -7.42 10.41 3.96
N GLY A 141 -7.82 9.19 3.62
CA GLY A 141 -8.33 8.17 4.54
C GLY A 141 -9.74 8.48 5.06
N ARG A 142 -10.41 9.53 4.59
CA ARG A 142 -11.75 9.88 5.07
C ARG A 142 -12.79 8.87 4.59
N ALA A 143 -13.72 8.53 5.49
CA ALA A 143 -14.88 7.75 5.13
C ALA A 143 -15.91 8.62 4.38
N ASP A 144 -16.74 7.97 3.58
CA ASP A 144 -17.89 8.57 2.88
C ASP A 144 -18.97 9.06 3.84
N ARG A 145 -18.99 8.56 5.08
CA ARG A 145 -19.93 8.89 6.14
C ARG A 145 -19.26 8.81 7.51
N ALA A 146 -19.79 9.54 8.50
CA ALA A 146 -19.29 9.67 9.86
C ALA A 146 -17.79 10.09 9.91
N ASN A 147 -17.18 10.04 11.09
CA ASN A 147 -15.80 10.52 11.32
C ASN A 147 -14.76 9.40 11.38
N TYR A 148 -15.00 8.28 10.68
CA TYR A 148 -14.00 7.23 10.59
C TYR A 148 -12.86 7.63 9.65
N LYS A 149 -11.66 7.20 10.00
CA LYS A 149 -10.46 7.48 9.22
C LYS A 149 -9.64 6.22 9.04
N LEU A 150 -9.41 5.84 7.78
CA LEU A 150 -8.51 4.78 7.38
C LEU A 150 -7.06 5.25 7.53
N GLY A 151 -6.20 4.41 8.10
CA GLY A 151 -4.77 4.67 8.16
C GLY A 151 -4.15 4.56 6.76
N ILE A 152 -3.57 5.67 6.28
CA ILE A 152 -2.83 5.75 5.02
C ILE A 152 -1.34 5.74 5.33
N TRP A 153 -0.57 4.97 4.57
CA TRP A 153 0.87 4.85 4.68
C TRP A 153 1.57 5.67 3.59
N GLU A 154 2.82 6.05 3.83
CA GLU A 154 3.66 6.68 2.82
C GLU A 154 4.26 5.61 1.92
N VAL A 155 4.28 5.91 0.60
CA VAL A 155 4.87 5.06 -0.44
C VAL A 155 5.96 5.85 -1.13
N GLN A 156 7.10 5.21 -1.37
CA GLN A 156 8.21 5.74 -2.15
C GLN A 156 8.70 4.69 -3.14
N LEU A 157 8.85 5.09 -4.39
CA LEU A 157 9.49 4.27 -5.41
C LEU A 157 10.99 4.58 -5.42
N ARG A 158 11.82 3.54 -5.40
CA ARG A 158 13.28 3.64 -5.45
C ARG A 158 13.84 2.82 -6.61
N PRO A 159 14.99 3.20 -7.19
CA PRO A 159 15.65 2.38 -8.21
C PRO A 159 15.88 0.95 -7.71
N GLY A 160 15.54 -0.05 -8.51
CA GLY A 160 15.76 -1.46 -8.19
C GLY A 160 17.25 -1.85 -8.30
N PRO A 161 17.63 -3.06 -7.84
CA PRO A 161 19.03 -3.50 -7.74
C PRO A 161 19.75 -3.69 -9.09
N SER A 162 19.07 -3.65 -10.22
CA SER A 162 19.67 -3.91 -11.56
C SER A 162 20.36 -2.71 -12.22
N THR A 163 20.46 -1.55 -11.57
CA THR A 163 21.06 -0.34 -12.17
C THR A 163 22.58 -0.25 -12.01
N GLN A 164 23.27 -1.32 -11.53
CA GLN A 164 24.75 -1.33 -11.38
C GLN A 164 25.43 -2.29 -12.34
N ALA A 165 25.23 -2.20 -13.65
CA ALA A 165 26.20 -2.68 -14.64
C ALA A 165 25.68 -2.39 -16.05
N GLY A 166 26.15 -1.33 -16.69
CA GLY A 166 26.36 -1.01 -18.08
C GLY A 166 25.91 -1.95 -19.21
N VAL A 167 24.70 -2.49 -19.16
CA VAL A 167 24.06 -3.16 -20.29
C VAL A 167 22.68 -2.53 -20.47
N SER A 168 22.55 -1.74 -21.52
CA SER A 168 21.29 -1.20 -22.01
C SER A 168 20.36 -2.35 -22.45
N SER A 169 19.52 -2.82 -21.51
CA SER A 169 18.38 -3.65 -21.87
C SER A 169 17.14 -2.77 -21.89
N GLU A 170 16.40 -2.77 -23.00
CA GLU A 170 15.15 -2.02 -23.25
C GLU A 170 13.95 -2.45 -22.36
N LYS A 171 14.21 -3.08 -21.24
CA LYS A 171 13.24 -3.34 -20.17
C LYS A 171 13.41 -2.22 -19.13
N GLY A 172 12.47 -1.28 -19.11
CA GLY A 172 12.43 -0.18 -18.17
C GLY A 172 12.79 -0.65 -16.75
N ASP A 173 13.69 0.11 -16.10
CA ASP A 173 14.19 -0.19 -14.75
C ASP A 173 13.02 -0.40 -13.80
N ASP A 174 12.82 -1.65 -13.33
CA ASP A 174 11.80 -1.98 -12.36
C ASP A 174 12.16 -1.35 -11.02
N GLN A 175 11.22 -0.66 -10.41
CA GLN A 175 11.44 0.09 -9.19
C GLN A 175 11.03 -0.72 -7.97
N GLU A 176 11.75 -0.54 -6.87
CA GLU A 176 11.36 -1.06 -5.56
C GLU A 176 10.28 -0.17 -4.93
N VAL A 177 9.31 -0.81 -4.34
CA VAL A 177 8.26 -0.17 -3.56
C VAL A 177 8.65 -0.18 -2.09
N TRP A 178 8.81 0.99 -1.50
CA TRP A 178 9.10 1.19 -0.08
C TRP A 178 7.92 1.83 0.61
N VAL A 179 7.61 1.35 1.82
CA VAL A 179 6.45 1.78 2.60
C VAL A 179 6.88 2.12 4.02
N ARG A 180 6.24 3.13 4.63
CA ARG A 180 6.37 3.44 6.06
C ARG A 180 5.08 4.00 6.65
N ARG A 181 4.97 3.97 7.98
CA ARG A 181 3.87 4.65 8.69
C ARG A 181 3.94 6.15 8.43
N LYS A 182 2.79 6.76 8.11
CA LYS A 182 2.71 8.21 7.94
C LYS A 182 2.95 8.89 9.29
N GLN A 183 3.98 9.73 9.35
CA GLN A 183 4.29 10.47 10.57
C GLN A 183 3.15 11.46 10.88
N ARG A 184 2.69 11.45 12.12
CA ARG A 184 1.76 12.48 12.60
C ARG A 184 2.58 13.74 12.76
N MET A 185 2.31 14.75 11.95
CA MET A 185 2.73 16.10 12.26
C MET A 185 1.91 16.56 13.47
N GLY A 186 2.59 16.84 14.55
CA GLY A 186 2.02 17.34 15.80
C GLY A 186 1.47 18.75 15.65
#